data_ed54a59f760ca7b1fdc819376e861290
#
_entry.id   ed54a59f760ca7b1fdc819376e861290
#
_cell.length_a   1.000
_cell.length_b   1.000
_cell.length_c   1.000
_cell.angle_alpha   90.00
_cell.angle_beta   90.00
_cell.angle_gamma   90.00
#
_symmetry.space_group_name_H-M   'P 1'
#
loop_
_entity.id
_entity.type
_entity.pdbx_description
1 polymer ?
#
loop_
_entity_poly.entity_id
_entity_poly.type
_entity_poly.pdbx_seq_one_letter_code
_entity_poly.pdbx_strand_id
1 'polypeptide(L)'
;MFNTTDSQELTAQAGDQIRADITVDGGELSVQIQKEGEEPLYSGDGIVASCEFAIGIEESGTYTITVTGDKAEGSAHFEVVSFGSK
;
A
#
# COMPACT_ATOMS: atom_id res chain seq x y z
N MET A 1 16.49 -10.30 3.66
CA MET A 1 16.68 -9.22 2.67
C MET A 1 15.98 -9.58 1.39
N PHE A 2 15.23 -8.66 0.83
CA PHE A 2 14.68 -8.91 -0.49
C PHE A 2 14.94 -7.72 -1.40
N ASN A 3 15.00 -8.02 -2.68
CA ASN A 3 15.35 -7.06 -3.70
C ASN A 3 14.46 -7.35 -4.91
N THR A 4 13.17 -7.14 -4.69
CA THR A 4 12.18 -7.59 -5.65
C THR A 4 10.94 -6.70 -5.57
N THR A 5 10.02 -6.94 -6.46
CA THR A 5 8.76 -6.23 -6.53
C THR A 5 7.62 -7.21 -6.31
N ASP A 6 6.78 -6.90 -5.34
CA ASP A 6 5.56 -7.66 -5.08
C ASP A 6 4.36 -6.78 -5.32
N SER A 7 3.29 -7.39 -5.79
CA SER A 7 2.05 -6.65 -5.96
C SER A 7 0.88 -7.52 -5.52
N GLN A 8 -0.17 -6.85 -5.07
CA GLN A 8 -1.40 -7.53 -4.69
C GLN A 8 -2.57 -6.63 -5.05
N GLU A 9 -3.72 -7.25 -5.20
CA GLU A 9 -4.93 -6.52 -5.53
C GLU A 9 -5.90 -6.61 -4.38
N LEU A 10 -6.53 -5.49 -4.07
CA LEU A 10 -7.56 -5.43 -3.06
C LEU A 10 -8.78 -4.76 -3.66
N THR A 11 -9.94 -5.29 -3.33
CA THR A 11 -11.20 -4.67 -3.74
C THR A 11 -11.69 -3.81 -2.60
N ALA A 12 -11.96 -2.56 -2.89
CA ALA A 12 -12.43 -1.61 -1.89
C ALA A 12 -13.63 -0.86 -2.44
N GLN A 13 -14.42 -0.33 -1.54
CA GLN A 13 -15.63 0.41 -1.90
C GLN A 13 -15.50 1.84 -1.41
N ALA A 14 -16.28 2.72 -2.04
CA ALA A 14 -16.29 4.12 -1.65
C ALA A 14 -16.62 4.23 -0.15
N GLY A 15 -15.81 4.96 0.58
CA GLY A 15 -15.93 5.09 2.02
C GLY A 15 -15.00 4.19 2.81
N ASP A 16 -14.40 3.22 2.16
CA ASP A 16 -13.43 2.35 2.82
C ASP A 16 -12.07 3.04 2.90
N GLN A 17 -11.15 2.42 3.61
CA GLN A 17 -9.76 2.86 3.63
C GLN A 17 -8.86 1.66 3.39
N ILE A 18 -7.74 1.91 2.74
CA ILE A 18 -6.68 0.91 2.66
C ILE A 18 -5.65 1.29 3.70
N ARG A 19 -5.46 0.43 4.67
CA ARG A 19 -4.54 0.67 5.76
C ARG A 19 -3.23 -0.04 5.47
N ALA A 20 -2.14 0.70 5.59
CA ALA A 20 -0.81 0.18 5.34
C ALA A 20 -0.01 0.17 6.62
N ASP A 21 0.67 -0.93 6.87
CA ASP A 21 1.53 -1.09 8.04
C ASP A 21 2.86 -1.60 7.51
N ILE A 22 3.87 -0.75 7.57
CA ILE A 22 5.16 -1.03 6.95
C ILE A 22 6.23 -1.06 8.02
N THR A 23 6.99 -2.16 8.05
CA THR A 23 8.12 -2.33 8.94
C THR A 23 9.38 -2.40 8.10
N VAL A 24 10.33 -1.53 8.38
CA VAL A 24 11.59 -1.49 7.66
C VAL A 24 12.74 -1.63 8.65
N ASP A 25 13.51 -2.70 8.50
CA ASP A 25 14.65 -2.99 9.36
C ASP A 25 15.98 -2.79 8.63
N GLY A 26 15.94 -2.37 7.37
CA GLY A 26 17.14 -2.14 6.59
C GLY A 26 16.77 -1.95 5.13
N GLY A 27 17.57 -1.20 4.39
CA GLY A 27 17.31 -0.93 2.99
C GLY A 27 16.20 0.06 2.81
N GLU A 28 15.56 0.00 1.66
CA GLU A 28 14.51 0.94 1.27
C GLU A 28 13.33 0.19 0.69
N LEU A 29 12.15 0.70 0.94
CA LEU A 29 10.94 0.21 0.31
C LEU A 29 10.26 1.34 -0.45
N SER A 30 9.60 0.97 -1.54
CA SER A 30 8.74 1.90 -2.27
C SER A 30 7.37 1.27 -2.36
N VAL A 31 6.33 2.08 -2.18
CA VAL A 31 4.96 1.59 -2.17
C VAL A 31 4.13 2.46 -3.11
N GLN A 32 3.32 1.81 -3.94
CA GLN A 32 2.43 2.52 -4.83
C GLN A 32 1.06 1.86 -4.76
N ILE A 33 0.03 2.68 -4.64
CA ILE A 33 -1.36 2.21 -4.61
C ILE A 33 -2.07 2.87 -5.77
N GLN A 34 -2.65 2.06 -6.65
CA GLN A 34 -3.25 2.54 -7.89
C GLN A 34 -4.55 1.79 -8.16
N LYS A 35 -5.59 2.57 -8.47
CA LYS A 35 -6.83 1.98 -8.93
C LYS A 35 -6.68 1.61 -10.39
N GLU A 36 -7.21 0.46 -10.77
CA GLU A 36 -7.09 -0.02 -12.15
C GLU A 36 -7.63 1.03 -13.11
N GLY A 37 -6.82 1.39 -14.10
CA GLY A 37 -7.21 2.36 -15.11
C GLY A 37 -7.07 3.82 -14.69
N GLU A 38 -6.57 4.06 -13.50
CA GLU A 38 -6.47 5.42 -12.95
C GLU A 38 -5.04 5.73 -12.56
N GLU A 39 -4.79 6.98 -12.21
CA GLU A 39 -3.48 7.38 -11.72
C GLU A 39 -3.29 6.90 -10.28
N PRO A 40 -2.04 6.73 -9.83
CA PRO A 40 -1.79 6.28 -8.48
C PRO A 40 -2.40 7.21 -7.43
N LEU A 41 -3.04 6.62 -6.43
CA LEU A 41 -3.55 7.36 -5.29
C LEU A 41 -2.42 7.72 -4.33
N TYR A 42 -1.41 6.90 -4.28
CA TYR A 42 -0.31 7.07 -3.36
C TYR A 42 0.95 6.51 -3.99
N SER A 43 2.03 7.21 -3.81
CA SER A 43 3.32 6.76 -4.30
C SER A 43 4.37 7.25 -3.32
N GLY A 44 5.04 6.33 -2.64
CA GLY A 44 6.09 6.66 -1.70
C GLY A 44 7.36 5.94 -2.05
N ASP A 45 8.45 6.70 -2.16
CA ASP A 45 9.76 6.15 -2.48
C ASP A 45 10.70 6.34 -1.30
N GLY A 46 11.69 5.48 -1.23
CA GLY A 46 12.77 5.66 -0.27
C GLY A 46 12.31 5.57 1.18
N ILE A 47 11.39 4.66 1.45
CA ILE A 47 10.90 4.45 2.83
C ILE A 47 11.98 3.68 3.57
N VAL A 48 12.59 4.33 4.55
CA VAL A 48 13.72 3.74 5.29
C VAL A 48 13.38 3.52 6.77
N ALA A 49 12.17 3.86 7.18
CA ALA A 49 11.74 3.70 8.56
C ALA A 49 10.33 3.13 8.60
N SER A 50 10.05 2.41 9.66
CA SER A 50 8.71 1.83 9.82
C SER A 50 7.66 2.92 9.92
N CYS A 51 6.50 2.68 9.32
CA CYS A 51 5.42 3.66 9.33
C CYS A 51 4.10 2.96 9.08
N GLU A 52 3.02 3.66 9.39
CA GLU A 52 1.69 3.21 9.01
C GLU A 52 0.87 4.40 8.55
N PHE A 53 -0.05 4.11 7.64
CA PHE A 53 -0.92 5.16 7.12
C PHE A 53 -2.18 4.52 6.56
N ALA A 54 -3.14 5.35 6.22
CA ALA A 54 -4.37 4.89 5.61
C ALA A 54 -4.74 5.83 4.47
N ILE A 55 -5.28 5.23 3.41
CA ILE A 55 -5.70 5.96 2.21
C ILE A 55 -7.21 5.83 2.09
N GLY A 56 -7.91 6.96 2.05
CA GLY A 56 -9.35 6.94 1.87
C GLY A 56 -9.72 6.58 0.45
N ILE A 57 -10.72 5.73 0.29
CA ILE A 57 -11.18 5.27 -1.00
C ILE A 57 -12.43 6.04 -1.38
N GLU A 58 -12.38 6.74 -2.49
CA GLU A 58 -13.50 7.55 -2.95
C GLU A 58 -14.35 6.85 -4.00
N GLU A 59 -13.78 5.86 -4.67
CA GLU A 59 -14.49 5.13 -5.70
C GLU A 59 -14.29 3.65 -5.50
N SER A 60 -15.36 2.89 -5.65
CA SER A 60 -15.27 1.45 -5.57
C SER A 60 -14.47 0.91 -6.75
N GLY A 61 -13.70 -0.13 -6.51
CA GLY A 61 -12.95 -0.76 -7.57
C GLY A 61 -11.84 -1.64 -7.04
N THR A 62 -11.02 -2.09 -7.95
CA THR A 62 -9.86 -2.93 -7.63
C THR A 62 -8.62 -2.03 -7.58
N TYR A 63 -7.89 -2.17 -6.49
CA TYR A 63 -6.68 -1.37 -6.27
C TYR A 63 -5.48 -2.28 -6.22
N THR A 64 -4.45 -1.91 -6.95
CA THR A 64 -3.21 -2.66 -7.00
C THR A 64 -2.19 -1.96 -6.11
N ILE A 65 -1.60 -2.72 -5.20
CA ILE A 65 -0.57 -2.22 -4.31
C ILE A 65 0.72 -2.88 -4.71
N THR A 66 1.69 -2.06 -5.09
CA THR A 66 3.01 -2.55 -5.51
C THR A 66 4.04 -2.13 -4.49
N VAL A 67 4.80 -3.09 -4.01
CA VAL A 67 5.88 -2.85 -3.05
C VAL A 67 7.18 -3.28 -3.70
N THR A 68 8.13 -2.37 -3.76
CA THR A 68 9.43 -2.65 -4.32
C THR A 68 10.47 -2.53 -3.23
N GLY A 69 11.30 -3.55 -3.06
CA GLY A 69 12.37 -3.54 -2.09
C GLY A 69 13.71 -3.36 -2.74
N ASP A 70 14.58 -2.58 -2.12
CA ASP A 70 15.96 -2.38 -2.56
C ASP A 70 16.84 -2.73 -1.37
N LYS A 71 17.31 -3.98 -1.35
CA LYS A 71 18.10 -4.54 -0.25
C LYS A 71 17.32 -4.42 1.06
N ALA A 72 16.01 -4.56 0.98
CA ALA A 72 15.14 -4.27 2.11
C ALA A 72 15.03 -5.46 3.03
N GLU A 73 14.90 -5.16 4.32
CA GLU A 73 14.52 -6.12 5.34
C GLU A 73 13.33 -5.56 6.07
N GLY A 74 12.31 -6.39 6.24
CA GLY A 74 11.09 -5.95 6.90
C GLY A 74 9.89 -6.53 6.19
N SER A 75 8.76 -5.86 6.38
CA SER A 75 7.51 -6.35 5.79
C SER A 75 6.56 -5.19 5.53
N ALA A 76 5.56 -5.46 4.72
CA ALA A 76 4.49 -4.51 4.45
C ALA A 76 3.18 -5.28 4.47
N HIS A 77 2.21 -4.73 5.16
CA HIS A 77 0.90 -5.35 5.30
C HIS A 77 -0.17 -4.34 4.93
N PHE A 78 -1.12 -4.76 4.12
CA PHE A 78 -2.19 -3.89 3.65
C PHE A 78 -3.52 -4.57 3.87
N GLU A 79 -4.52 -3.78 4.29
CA GLU A 79 -5.85 -4.32 4.47
C GLU A 79 -6.88 -3.25 4.16
N VAL A 80 -8.07 -3.70 3.79
CA VAL A 80 -9.19 -2.81 3.55
C VAL A 80 -10.02 -2.75 4.82
N VAL A 81 -10.27 -1.54 5.30
CA VAL A 81 -11.06 -1.31 6.50
C VAL A 81 -12.32 -0.55 6.08
N SER A 82 -13.45 -1.07 6.45
CA SER A 82 -14.73 -0.45 6.13
C SER A 82 -15.15 0.48 7.25
N PHE A 83 -15.58 1.67 6.88
CA PHE A 83 -16.08 2.64 7.84
C PHE A 83 -17.51 2.98 7.51
N GLY A 84 -18.26 3.05 8.44
CA GLY A 84 -19.51 3.55 8.32
C GLY A 84 -20.51 2.69 7.73
N SER A 85 -20.79 2.34 7.66
CA SER A 85 -21.79 1.97 7.29
C SER A 85 -23.01 2.07 7.61
N LYS A 86 -23.40 2.16 7.74
CA LYS A 86 -24.46 2.21 7.81
C LYS A 86 -25.06 2.15 7.83
#